data_6bfa159cc3f214cf453b00638c82e121
#
_entry.id   6bfa159cc3f214cf453b00638c82e121
#
_cell.length_a   1.000
_cell.length_b   1.000
_cell.length_c   1.000
_cell.angle_alpha   90.00
_cell.angle_beta   90.00
_cell.angle_gamma   90.00
#
_symmetry.space_group_name_H-M   'P 1'
#
loop_
_entity.id
_entity.type
_entity.pdbx_description
1 polymer ?
#
loop_
_entity_poly.entity_id
_entity_poly.type
_entity_poly.pdbx_seq_one_letter_code
_entity_poly.pdbx_strand_id
1 'polypeptide(L)'
;MKKAFPALLLAFLLGSCAGYKLGPAKPAYLSQIHSIAVPTFGNTTLSPRIEVLVTSTVIKQFQQDGTFRIANESQADATLKAEIVGVGRSPARSVRGNVLSTTEFNLSLTVKYSLVGRDGKVLTAGGASGFTSFFVGSDVSTDERQAMPLASEELAKQLVSQLSEGW
;
A
#
# COMPACT_ATOMS: atom_id res chain seq x y z
N MET A 1 36.58 47.73 -5.91
CA MET A 1 35.77 46.85 -6.77
C MET A 1 36.08 45.34 -6.67
N LYS A 2 37.01 44.87 -5.79
CA LYS A 2 37.41 43.44 -5.68
C LYS A 2 36.65 42.59 -4.63
N LYS A 3 35.74 43.21 -3.82
CA LYS A 3 35.04 42.52 -2.72
C LYS A 3 33.58 42.08 -3.05
N ALA A 4 33.04 42.44 -4.23
CA ALA A 4 31.68 42.10 -4.61
C ALA A 4 31.57 40.69 -5.26
N PHE A 5 32.65 40.15 -5.77
CA PHE A 5 32.67 38.86 -6.48
C PHE A 5 32.32 37.64 -5.61
N PRO A 6 32.87 37.51 -4.35
CA PRO A 6 32.53 36.37 -3.50
C PRO A 6 31.09 36.43 -2.97
N ALA A 7 30.49 37.60 -2.80
CA ALA A 7 29.09 37.74 -2.36
C ALA A 7 28.09 37.31 -3.46
N LEU A 8 28.42 37.60 -4.73
CA LEU A 8 27.59 37.17 -5.87
C LEU A 8 27.63 35.64 -6.08
N LEU A 9 28.81 35.02 -5.85
CA LEU A 9 28.97 33.56 -5.94
C LEU A 9 28.21 32.84 -4.83
N LEU A 10 28.15 33.40 -3.61
CA LEU A 10 27.43 32.84 -2.47
C LEU A 10 25.91 32.92 -2.68
N ALA A 11 25.40 33.96 -3.33
CA ALA A 11 23.98 34.12 -3.65
C ALA A 11 23.49 33.07 -4.69
N PHE A 12 24.36 32.63 -5.60
CA PHE A 12 24.04 31.61 -6.59
C PHE A 12 23.94 30.18 -6.00
N LEU A 13 24.64 29.92 -4.90
CA LEU A 13 24.62 28.63 -4.20
C LEU A 13 23.35 28.43 -3.35
N LEU A 14 22.64 29.49 -2.97
CA LEU A 14 21.43 29.44 -2.16
C LEU A 14 20.14 29.20 -2.98
N GLY A 15 20.20 29.32 -4.31
CA GLY A 15 19.06 29.14 -5.20
C GLY A 15 18.76 27.68 -5.59
N SER A 16 19.60 26.72 -5.23
CA SER A 16 19.56 25.34 -5.74
C SER A 16 18.50 24.43 -5.10
N CYS A 17 17.79 24.87 -4.06
CA CYS A 17 16.79 24.03 -3.35
C CYS A 17 15.32 24.33 -3.67
N ALA A 18 15.02 25.12 -4.70
CA ALA A 18 13.64 25.57 -4.98
C ALA A 18 12.76 24.59 -5.76
N GLY A 19 13.20 23.36 -5.98
CA GLY A 19 12.50 22.37 -6.83
C GLY A 19 11.75 21.24 -6.11
N TYR A 20 11.85 21.11 -4.79
CA TYR A 20 11.16 20.06 -4.03
C TYR A 20 9.72 20.48 -3.73
N LYS A 21 8.74 19.88 -4.43
CA LYS A 21 7.35 19.90 -3.97
C LYS A 21 7.27 18.97 -2.74
N LEU A 22 7.24 19.57 -1.55
CA LEU A 22 6.90 18.87 -0.32
C LEU A 22 5.40 18.55 -0.34
N GLY A 23 5.05 17.29 -0.50
CA GLY A 23 3.68 16.78 -0.40
C GLY A 23 3.40 15.69 -1.44
N PRO A 24 2.47 14.78 -1.15
CA PRO A 24 2.03 13.76 -2.10
C PRO A 24 1.48 14.46 -3.34
N ALA A 25 2.02 14.13 -4.51
CA ALA A 25 1.54 14.63 -5.79
C ALA A 25 0.31 13.84 -6.20
N LYS A 26 -0.84 14.10 -5.54
CA LYS A 26 -2.12 13.46 -5.87
C LYS A 26 -2.36 13.53 -7.38
N PRO A 27 -2.76 12.41 -8.02
CA PRO A 27 -3.09 12.39 -9.44
C PRO A 27 -4.13 13.45 -9.80
N ALA A 28 -3.97 14.12 -10.94
CA ALA A 28 -4.85 15.22 -11.34
C ALA A 28 -6.33 14.81 -11.40
N TYR A 29 -6.62 13.59 -11.82
CA TYR A 29 -7.99 13.05 -11.90
C TYR A 29 -8.63 12.76 -10.53
N LEU A 30 -7.84 12.70 -9.44
CA LEU A 30 -8.31 12.57 -8.07
C LEU A 30 -8.24 13.89 -7.28
N SER A 31 -7.88 15.00 -7.92
CA SER A 31 -7.70 16.29 -7.24
C SER A 31 -8.92 16.75 -6.44
N GLN A 32 -10.13 16.43 -6.89
CA GLN A 32 -11.40 16.78 -6.23
C GLN A 32 -11.81 15.80 -5.11
N ILE A 33 -11.13 14.66 -4.98
CA ILE A 33 -11.43 13.65 -3.96
C ILE A 33 -10.60 13.96 -2.71
N HIS A 34 -11.24 14.34 -1.62
CA HIS A 34 -10.58 14.66 -0.34
C HIS A 34 -10.87 13.63 0.74
N SER A 35 -11.95 12.87 0.58
CA SER A 35 -12.38 11.86 1.54
C SER A 35 -12.77 10.55 0.84
N ILE A 36 -12.40 9.44 1.44
CA ILE A 36 -12.74 8.11 0.96
C ILE A 36 -13.38 7.27 2.05
N ALA A 37 -14.35 6.45 1.65
CA ALA A 37 -14.86 5.36 2.46
C ALA A 37 -14.13 4.07 2.08
N VAL A 38 -13.83 3.26 3.07
CA VAL A 38 -13.19 1.95 2.90
C VAL A 38 -14.05 0.92 3.60
N PRO A 39 -15.11 0.39 2.95
CA PRO A 39 -15.89 -0.73 3.48
C PRO A 39 -15.02 -1.98 3.59
N THR A 40 -15.47 -2.95 4.37
CA THR A 40 -14.79 -4.24 4.48
C THR A 40 -14.62 -4.88 3.10
N PHE A 41 -13.40 -5.28 2.79
CA PHE A 41 -13.06 -5.89 1.50
C PHE A 41 -13.77 -7.23 1.31
N GLY A 42 -14.11 -7.55 0.07
CA GLY A 42 -14.52 -8.89 -0.29
C GLY A 42 -13.37 -9.90 -0.13
N ASN A 43 -13.71 -11.16 0.07
CA ASN A 43 -12.73 -12.24 0.18
C ASN A 43 -13.21 -13.46 -0.63
N THR A 44 -12.51 -13.77 -1.70
CA THR A 44 -12.78 -14.97 -2.54
C THR A 44 -11.75 -16.08 -2.28
N THR A 45 -10.91 -15.92 -1.28
CA THR A 45 -9.88 -16.91 -0.92
C THR A 45 -10.39 -17.89 0.14
N LEU A 46 -9.62 -18.95 0.37
CA LEU A 46 -9.90 -19.93 1.42
C LEU A 46 -9.38 -19.51 2.81
N SER A 47 -8.81 -18.31 2.94
CA SER A 47 -8.28 -17.77 4.21
C SER A 47 -9.37 -16.96 4.91
N PRO A 48 -10.05 -17.51 5.93
CA PRO A 48 -11.16 -16.83 6.59
C PRO A 48 -10.66 -15.64 7.42
N ARG A 49 -11.48 -14.58 7.48
CA ARG A 49 -11.28 -13.36 8.27
C ARG A 49 -10.08 -12.49 7.83
N ILE A 50 -9.42 -12.83 6.73
CA ILE A 50 -8.31 -12.02 6.22
C ILE A 50 -8.79 -10.64 5.75
N GLU A 51 -10.05 -10.54 5.30
CA GLU A 51 -10.69 -9.29 4.89
C GLU A 51 -10.68 -8.24 6.01
N VAL A 52 -10.88 -8.64 7.25
CA VAL A 52 -10.85 -7.73 8.41
C VAL A 52 -9.45 -7.19 8.64
N LEU A 53 -8.45 -8.06 8.61
CA LEU A 53 -7.04 -7.68 8.76
C LEU A 53 -6.60 -6.71 7.65
N VAL A 54 -6.83 -7.08 6.39
CA VAL A 54 -6.38 -6.27 5.25
C VAL A 54 -7.09 -4.93 5.21
N THR A 55 -8.42 -4.90 5.40
CA THR A 55 -9.18 -3.64 5.42
C THR A 55 -8.69 -2.69 6.51
N SER A 56 -8.51 -3.19 7.74
CA SER A 56 -8.02 -2.38 8.85
C SER A 56 -6.61 -1.86 8.62
N THR A 57 -5.73 -2.67 8.01
CA THR A 57 -4.37 -2.26 7.67
C THR A 57 -4.36 -1.18 6.58
N VAL A 58 -5.20 -1.31 5.56
CA VAL A 58 -5.36 -0.29 4.50
C VAL A 58 -5.91 1.03 5.07
N ILE A 59 -6.92 0.97 5.94
CA ILE A 59 -7.46 2.17 6.61
C ILE A 59 -6.35 2.88 7.41
N LYS A 60 -5.59 2.13 8.21
CA LYS A 60 -4.45 2.66 8.98
C LYS A 60 -3.40 3.30 8.08
N GLN A 61 -3.09 2.68 6.94
CA GLN A 61 -2.12 3.22 5.99
C GLN A 61 -2.61 4.53 5.36
N PHE A 62 -3.90 4.66 4.99
CA PHE A 62 -4.47 5.93 4.53
C PHE A 62 -4.41 7.03 5.60
N GLN A 63 -4.66 6.68 6.86
CA GLN A 63 -4.55 7.63 7.98
C GLN A 63 -3.12 8.12 8.21
N GLN A 64 -2.13 7.25 7.97
CA GLN A 64 -0.70 7.60 8.06
C GLN A 64 -0.23 8.44 6.86
N ASP A 65 -0.70 8.11 5.65
CA ASP A 65 -0.39 8.84 4.43
C ASP A 65 -0.97 10.27 4.43
N GLY A 66 -2.21 10.44 4.89
CA GLY A 66 -2.87 11.73 5.08
C GLY A 66 -3.37 12.40 3.79
N THR A 67 -3.18 11.82 2.60
CA THR A 67 -3.65 12.37 1.31
C THR A 67 -5.17 12.37 1.22
N PHE A 68 -5.81 11.33 1.78
CA PHE A 68 -7.26 11.18 1.83
C PHE A 68 -7.74 11.03 3.27
N ARG A 69 -8.78 11.75 3.63
CA ARG A 69 -9.45 11.58 4.92
C ARG A 69 -10.40 10.37 4.85
N ILE A 70 -10.34 9.50 5.85
CA ILE A 70 -11.31 8.40 5.98
C ILE A 70 -12.65 8.94 6.47
N ALA A 71 -13.72 8.58 5.79
CA ALA A 71 -15.10 8.99 6.11
C ALA A 71 -16.07 7.82 5.93
N ASN A 72 -17.28 7.97 6.44
CA ASN A 72 -18.37 7.02 6.19
C ASN A 72 -18.82 7.10 4.72
N GLU A 73 -19.39 6.03 4.17
CA GLU A 73 -19.82 5.97 2.77
C GLU A 73 -20.78 7.11 2.39
N SER A 74 -21.68 7.51 3.30
CA SER A 74 -22.64 8.59 3.05
C SER A 74 -22.00 9.98 2.95
N GLN A 75 -20.78 10.16 3.47
CA GLN A 75 -20.09 11.46 3.57
C GLN A 75 -18.83 11.51 2.68
N ALA A 76 -18.35 10.37 2.23
CA ALA A 76 -17.14 10.28 1.43
C ALA A 76 -17.34 10.80 0.00
N ASP A 77 -16.29 11.35 -0.60
CA ASP A 77 -16.29 11.78 -2.01
C ASP A 77 -16.18 10.58 -2.94
N ALA A 78 -15.52 9.51 -2.49
CA ALA A 78 -15.42 8.25 -3.21
C ALA A 78 -15.38 7.06 -2.24
N THR A 79 -15.70 5.87 -2.75
CA THR A 79 -15.66 4.60 -2.01
C THR A 79 -14.62 3.67 -2.65
N LEU A 80 -13.70 3.18 -1.84
CA LEU A 80 -12.73 2.16 -2.25
C LEU A 80 -13.35 0.78 -2.09
N LYS A 81 -13.77 0.17 -3.21
CA LYS A 81 -14.23 -1.21 -3.26
C LYS A 81 -13.06 -2.11 -3.60
N ALA A 82 -12.82 -3.13 -2.80
CA ALA A 82 -11.72 -4.05 -3.04
C ALA A 82 -12.11 -5.50 -2.68
N GLU A 83 -11.40 -6.43 -3.29
CA GLU A 83 -11.58 -7.87 -3.11
C GLU A 83 -10.22 -8.55 -3.02
N ILE A 84 -10.05 -9.39 -2.01
CA ILE A 84 -8.87 -10.25 -1.86
C ILE A 84 -9.07 -11.45 -2.78
N VAL A 85 -8.22 -11.54 -3.80
CA VAL A 85 -8.33 -12.54 -4.86
C VAL A 85 -7.26 -13.62 -4.77
N GLY A 86 -6.26 -13.45 -3.92
CA GLY A 86 -5.19 -14.43 -3.77
C GLY A 86 -4.45 -14.34 -2.44
N VAL A 87 -4.25 -15.51 -1.85
CA VAL A 87 -3.29 -15.77 -0.78
C VAL A 87 -2.45 -16.94 -1.26
N GLY A 88 -1.17 -16.72 -1.45
CA GLY A 88 -0.24 -17.72 -1.98
C GLY A 88 0.92 -17.99 -1.06
N ARG A 89 1.37 -19.24 -1.03
CA ARG A 89 2.57 -19.66 -0.36
C ARG A 89 3.45 -20.45 -1.32
N SER A 90 4.73 -20.11 -1.38
CA SER A 90 5.71 -20.82 -2.19
C SER A 90 7.01 -21.07 -1.40
N PRO A 91 7.67 -22.25 -1.57
CA PRO A 91 8.96 -22.48 -0.95
C PRO A 91 10.00 -21.45 -1.41
N ALA A 92 10.71 -20.85 -0.45
CA ALA A 92 11.81 -19.90 -0.71
C ALA A 92 13.18 -20.56 -0.49
N ARG A 93 13.29 -21.41 0.52
CA ARG A 93 14.54 -22.07 0.87
C ARG A 93 14.28 -23.46 1.41
N SER A 94 15.12 -24.43 1.04
CA SER A 94 15.11 -25.80 1.55
C SER A 94 16.37 -26.13 2.35
N VAL A 95 16.33 -27.20 3.13
CA VAL A 95 17.50 -27.71 3.84
C VAL A 95 18.56 -28.13 2.86
N ARG A 96 19.82 -27.77 3.11
CA ARG A 96 20.96 -28.18 2.27
C ARG A 96 21.05 -29.71 2.24
N GLY A 97 20.95 -30.29 1.04
CA GLY A 97 20.97 -31.75 0.84
C GLY A 97 19.61 -32.45 0.96
N ASN A 98 18.54 -31.73 1.32
CA ASN A 98 17.18 -32.28 1.33
C ASN A 98 16.19 -31.25 0.76
N VAL A 99 15.95 -31.28 -0.54
CA VAL A 99 15.05 -30.37 -1.26
C VAL A 99 13.57 -30.51 -0.87
N LEU A 100 13.20 -31.59 -0.19
CA LEU A 100 11.85 -31.85 0.27
C LEU A 100 11.56 -31.18 1.63
N SER A 101 12.60 -30.68 2.33
CA SER A 101 12.47 -30.03 3.63
C SER A 101 12.62 -28.52 3.46
N THR A 102 11.48 -27.82 3.34
CA THR A 102 11.45 -26.35 3.25
C THR A 102 11.69 -25.71 4.62
N THR A 103 12.59 -24.75 4.67
CA THR A 103 12.91 -23.97 5.89
C THR A 103 12.38 -22.56 5.86
N GLU A 104 12.01 -22.04 4.68
CA GLU A 104 11.48 -20.70 4.50
C GLU A 104 10.43 -20.70 3.38
N PHE A 105 9.31 -20.04 3.63
CA PHE A 105 8.28 -19.80 2.63
C PHE A 105 8.15 -18.32 2.32
N ASN A 106 7.87 -18.00 1.06
CA ASN A 106 7.31 -16.72 0.64
C ASN A 106 5.79 -16.76 0.79
N LEU A 107 5.23 -15.69 1.36
CA LEU A 107 3.81 -15.44 1.47
C LEU A 107 3.46 -14.27 0.55
N SER A 108 2.43 -14.44 -0.28
CA SER A 108 1.89 -13.39 -1.14
C SER A 108 0.41 -13.16 -0.88
N LEU A 109 0.01 -11.90 -0.90
CA LEU A 109 -1.36 -11.46 -0.74
C LEU A 109 -1.72 -10.53 -1.89
N THR A 110 -2.85 -10.76 -2.57
CA THR A 110 -3.24 -9.99 -3.75
C THR A 110 -4.67 -9.49 -3.62
N VAL A 111 -4.86 -8.20 -3.94
CA VAL A 111 -6.15 -7.50 -3.94
C VAL A 111 -6.38 -6.87 -5.31
N LYS A 112 -7.62 -6.93 -5.79
CA LYS A 112 -8.13 -6.08 -6.86
C LYS A 112 -9.00 -4.99 -6.24
N TYR A 113 -8.89 -3.77 -6.75
CA TYR A 113 -9.66 -2.66 -6.20
C TYR A 113 -10.21 -1.75 -7.29
N SER A 114 -11.23 -0.99 -6.94
CA SER A 114 -11.76 0.13 -7.72
C SER A 114 -12.15 1.27 -6.79
N LEU A 115 -11.77 2.49 -7.14
CA LEU A 115 -12.22 3.72 -6.48
C LEU A 115 -13.42 4.25 -7.24
N VAL A 116 -14.58 4.30 -6.59
CA VAL A 116 -15.86 4.68 -7.18
C VAL A 116 -16.29 6.02 -6.61
N GLY A 117 -16.52 7.00 -7.47
CA GLY A 117 -17.02 8.32 -7.10
C GLY A 117 -18.46 8.27 -6.56
N ARG A 118 -18.89 9.35 -5.92
CA ARG A 118 -20.26 9.49 -5.40
C ARG A 118 -21.33 9.37 -6.50
N ASP A 119 -21.00 9.71 -7.73
CA ASP A 119 -21.84 9.56 -8.91
C ASP A 119 -21.92 8.12 -9.46
N GLY A 120 -21.26 7.18 -8.81
CA GLY A 120 -21.19 5.77 -9.21
C GLY A 120 -20.18 5.45 -10.31
N LYS A 121 -19.44 6.45 -10.81
CA LYS A 121 -18.40 6.21 -11.83
C LYS A 121 -17.14 5.66 -11.20
N VAL A 122 -16.50 4.72 -11.89
CA VAL A 122 -15.17 4.24 -11.53
C VAL A 122 -14.14 5.30 -11.92
N LEU A 123 -13.48 5.87 -10.93
CA LEU A 123 -12.43 6.87 -11.10
C LEU A 123 -11.10 6.24 -11.48
N THR A 124 -10.80 5.13 -10.85
CA THR A 124 -9.62 4.29 -11.16
C THR A 124 -9.85 2.87 -10.66
N ALA A 125 -9.13 1.91 -11.23
CA ALA A 125 -9.12 0.53 -10.79
C ALA A 125 -7.72 -0.05 -10.96
N GLY A 126 -7.36 -1.01 -10.12
CA GLY A 126 -6.04 -1.63 -10.15
C GLY A 126 -5.94 -2.85 -9.28
N GLY A 127 -4.71 -3.28 -9.07
CA GLY A 127 -4.35 -4.35 -8.16
C GLY A 127 -3.16 -3.97 -7.30
N ALA A 128 -3.13 -4.50 -6.10
CA ALA A 128 -1.98 -4.38 -5.19
C ALA A 128 -1.63 -5.75 -4.63
N SER A 129 -0.33 -5.95 -4.36
CA SER A 129 0.16 -7.20 -3.79
C SER A 129 1.14 -6.89 -2.67
N GLY A 130 1.08 -7.69 -1.61
CA GLY A 130 2.04 -7.64 -0.53
C GLY A 130 2.78 -8.96 -0.42
N PHE A 131 4.05 -8.88 -0.09
CA PHE A 131 4.93 -10.03 0.03
C PHE A 131 5.67 -10.00 1.36
N THR A 132 5.89 -11.16 1.93
CA THR A 132 6.79 -11.36 3.06
C THR A 132 7.35 -12.77 3.01
N SER A 133 8.35 -13.08 3.83
CA SER A 133 8.79 -14.44 4.03
C SER A 133 8.71 -14.83 5.51
N PHE A 134 8.61 -16.13 5.79
CA PHE A 134 8.62 -16.64 7.14
C PHE A 134 9.37 -17.98 7.22
N PHE A 135 10.04 -18.19 8.34
CA PHE A 135 10.72 -19.44 8.62
C PHE A 135 9.74 -20.46 9.18
N VAL A 136 9.95 -21.71 8.79
CA VAL A 136 9.15 -22.83 9.27
C VAL A 136 9.61 -23.24 10.65
N GLY A 137 8.70 -23.09 11.62
CA GLY A 137 8.85 -23.63 12.96
C GLY A 137 8.18 -25.01 13.11
N SER A 138 7.58 -25.24 14.26
CA SER A 138 6.87 -26.50 14.56
C SER A 138 5.49 -26.58 13.89
N ASP A 139 4.87 -25.45 13.54
CA ASP A 139 3.56 -25.38 12.90
C ASP A 139 3.50 -24.28 11.84
N VAL A 140 3.61 -24.68 10.59
CA VAL A 140 3.58 -23.81 9.41
C VAL A 140 2.33 -22.92 9.36
N SER A 141 1.18 -23.43 9.81
CA SER A 141 -0.07 -22.65 9.79
C SER A 141 -0.06 -21.51 10.80
N THR A 142 0.59 -21.69 11.93
CA THR A 142 0.78 -20.65 12.94
C THR A 142 1.80 -19.62 12.46
N ASP A 143 2.91 -20.06 11.88
CA ASP A 143 3.95 -19.17 11.34
C ASP A 143 3.41 -18.31 10.20
N GLU A 144 2.61 -18.90 9.29
CA GLU A 144 1.93 -18.18 8.23
C GLU A 144 0.98 -17.08 8.77
N ARG A 145 0.16 -17.42 9.77
CA ARG A 145 -0.75 -16.44 10.41
C ARG A 145 -0.01 -15.29 11.07
N GLN A 146 1.18 -15.54 11.63
CA GLN A 146 2.03 -14.50 12.21
C GLN A 146 2.70 -13.62 11.15
N ALA A 147 2.95 -14.15 9.95
CA ALA A 147 3.52 -13.41 8.83
C ALA A 147 2.46 -12.58 8.05
N MET A 148 1.18 -12.95 8.11
CA MET A 148 0.11 -12.30 7.36
C MET A 148 -0.01 -10.79 7.57
N PRO A 149 0.15 -10.23 8.79
CA PRO A 149 0.14 -8.78 9.00
C PRO A 149 1.21 -8.05 8.20
N LEU A 150 2.42 -8.60 8.08
CA LEU A 150 3.52 -7.98 7.31
C LEU A 150 3.21 -7.94 5.80
N ALA A 151 2.67 -9.02 5.25
CA ALA A 151 2.20 -9.02 3.86
C ALA A 151 1.06 -8.01 3.65
N SER A 152 0.15 -7.87 4.63
CA SER A 152 -0.94 -6.91 4.58
C SER A 152 -0.45 -5.46 4.64
N GLU A 153 0.58 -5.17 5.44
CA GLU A 153 1.21 -3.83 5.51
C GLU A 153 1.88 -3.45 4.18
N GLU A 154 2.59 -4.38 3.56
CA GLU A 154 3.24 -4.14 2.27
C GLU A 154 2.19 -3.91 1.16
N LEU A 155 1.13 -4.72 1.12
CA LEU A 155 0.00 -4.52 0.23
C LEU A 155 -0.66 -3.14 0.45
N ALA A 156 -0.88 -2.77 1.70
CA ALA A 156 -1.52 -1.49 2.03
C ALA A 156 -0.68 -0.30 1.58
N LYS A 157 0.64 -0.33 1.77
CA LYS A 157 1.57 0.69 1.27
C LYS A 157 1.47 0.82 -0.25
N GLN A 158 1.53 -0.29 -0.97
CA GLN A 158 1.44 -0.29 -2.43
C GLN A 158 0.08 0.25 -2.90
N LEU A 159 -1.04 -0.18 -2.32
CA LEU A 159 -2.37 0.28 -2.70
C LEU A 159 -2.54 1.78 -2.45
N VAL A 160 -2.12 2.26 -1.27
CA VAL A 160 -2.23 3.68 -0.90
C VAL A 160 -1.33 4.54 -1.79
N SER A 161 -0.08 4.14 -2.05
CA SER A 161 0.82 4.86 -2.95
C SER A 161 0.26 4.98 -4.37
N GLN A 162 -0.34 3.91 -4.92
CA GLN A 162 -0.99 3.97 -6.24
C GLN A 162 -2.13 5.00 -6.29
N LEU A 163 -2.88 5.18 -5.21
CA LEU A 163 -3.99 6.13 -5.15
C LEU A 163 -3.55 7.55 -4.79
N SER A 164 -2.54 7.69 -3.92
CA SER A 164 -2.06 8.99 -3.46
C SER A 164 -1.04 9.63 -4.39
N GLU A 165 -0.25 8.83 -5.11
CA GLU A 165 0.86 9.29 -5.96
C GLU A 165 0.67 8.93 -7.45
N GLY A 166 -0.19 7.95 -7.76
CA GLY A 166 -0.56 7.59 -9.14
C GLY A 166 0.42 6.64 -9.85
N TRP A 167 1.19 5.83 -9.09
CA TRP A 167 2.19 4.90 -9.64
C TRP A 167 2.43 3.67 -8.76
#